data_830b4517732cbee63f839d640f619e20
#
_entry.id   830b4517732cbee63f839d640f619e20
#
_cell.length_a   1.000
_cell.length_b   1.000
_cell.length_c   1.000
_cell.angle_alpha   90.00
_cell.angle_beta   90.00
_cell.angle_gamma   90.00
#
_symmetry.space_group_name_H-M   'P 1'
#
loop_
_entity.id
_entity.type
_entity.pdbx_description
1 polymer ?
#
loop_
_entity_poly.entity_id
_entity_poly.type
_entity_poly.pdbx_seq_one_letter_code
_entity_poly.pdbx_strand_id
1 'polypeptide(L)'
;MSQSRSVSGAVLSSHLGLVYAFLYIPILVLILLSFNKSGLPTAWGGVSLKWYAALAHNTAILSAALNTLIVALSATFIACVLGTFLALGIELRRKDSHKGQVVDTLLMAPMIIPDIVLAIALLSFFNLLKVGLGLHSIIISHAVFNIAFVCAVVRTRLKHFDYSILEASIDLGASWFTTFRRVLLPVIFPGVLAGGLLSFTLSVDEFIIAFFNSGSGQASTTLPMQIYAMIRFGVTPEINALATLVMLVSITALLASQRLNKAPRTHE
;
A
#
# COMPACT_ATOMS: atom_id res chain seq x y z
N MET A 1 -32.38 19.43 -31.31
CA MET A 1 -31.20 18.63 -30.85
C MET A 1 -30.77 18.89 -29.40
N SER A 2 -31.37 19.83 -28.65
CA SER A 2 -30.91 20.13 -27.24
C SER A 2 -31.57 19.26 -26.16
N GLN A 3 -32.75 18.69 -26.39
CA GLN A 3 -33.45 17.87 -25.39
C GLN A 3 -32.86 16.47 -25.19
N SER A 4 -32.23 15.85 -26.20
CA SER A 4 -31.62 14.52 -26.07
C SER A 4 -30.36 14.53 -25.21
N ARG A 5 -29.61 15.64 -25.19
CA ARG A 5 -28.44 15.80 -24.30
C ARG A 5 -28.83 15.96 -22.83
N SER A 6 -29.99 16.51 -22.54
CA SER A 6 -30.50 16.68 -21.17
C SER A 6 -30.93 15.35 -20.54
N VAL A 7 -31.64 14.50 -21.30
CA VAL A 7 -32.13 13.20 -20.82
C VAL A 7 -30.96 12.24 -20.59
N SER A 8 -30.00 12.16 -21.52
CA SER A 8 -28.79 11.30 -21.32
C SER A 8 -27.95 11.79 -20.15
N GLY A 9 -27.84 13.10 -19.93
CA GLY A 9 -27.15 13.66 -18.75
C GLY A 9 -27.84 13.30 -17.43
N ALA A 10 -29.17 13.37 -17.37
CA ALA A 10 -29.95 13.01 -16.20
C ALA A 10 -29.82 11.50 -15.87
N VAL A 11 -29.93 10.64 -16.89
CA VAL A 11 -29.75 9.19 -16.73
C VAL A 11 -28.35 8.85 -16.25
N LEU A 12 -27.33 9.48 -16.81
CA LEU A 12 -25.95 9.28 -16.40
C LEU A 12 -25.69 9.71 -14.94
N SER A 13 -26.24 10.89 -14.56
CA SER A 13 -26.12 11.39 -13.19
C SER A 13 -26.87 10.53 -12.19
N SER A 14 -28.05 10.02 -12.53
CA SER A 14 -28.81 9.09 -11.68
C SER A 14 -28.06 7.77 -11.50
N HIS A 15 -27.52 7.21 -12.59
CA HIS A 15 -26.69 6.00 -12.53
C HIS A 15 -25.46 6.21 -11.63
N LEU A 16 -24.75 7.33 -11.81
CA LEU A 16 -23.61 7.69 -10.99
C LEU A 16 -24.00 7.81 -9.51
N GLY A 17 -25.13 8.48 -9.22
CA GLY A 17 -25.66 8.59 -7.86
C GLY A 17 -25.98 7.24 -7.23
N LEU A 18 -26.58 6.32 -7.97
CA LEU A 18 -26.87 4.96 -7.51
C LEU A 18 -25.58 4.18 -7.21
N VAL A 19 -24.58 4.27 -8.07
CA VAL A 19 -23.27 3.61 -7.86
C VAL A 19 -22.62 4.16 -6.59
N TYR A 20 -22.58 5.48 -6.40
CA TYR A 20 -22.03 6.06 -5.18
C TYR A 20 -22.83 5.65 -3.94
N ALA A 21 -24.16 5.68 -4.00
CA ALA A 21 -25.00 5.24 -2.90
C ALA A 21 -24.72 3.78 -2.54
N PHE A 22 -24.64 2.90 -3.51
CA PHE A 22 -24.32 1.48 -3.30
C PHE A 22 -22.95 1.27 -2.63
N LEU A 23 -21.94 2.06 -2.99
CA LEU A 23 -20.60 1.98 -2.42
C LEU A 23 -20.50 2.59 -1.02
N TYR A 24 -21.16 3.73 -0.78
CA TYR A 24 -20.96 4.48 0.46
C TYR A 24 -21.99 4.18 1.54
N ILE A 25 -23.21 3.71 1.23
CA ILE A 25 -24.22 3.38 2.24
C ILE A 25 -23.72 2.34 3.23
N PRO A 26 -23.10 1.21 2.83
CA PRO A 26 -22.55 0.23 3.79
C PRO A 26 -21.50 0.84 4.72
N ILE A 27 -20.66 1.75 4.21
CA ILE A 27 -19.64 2.45 4.98
C ILE A 27 -20.29 3.38 6.01
N LEU A 28 -21.31 4.14 5.60
CA LEU A 28 -22.06 5.01 6.52
C LEU A 28 -22.77 4.21 7.61
N VAL A 29 -23.36 3.05 7.27
CA VAL A 29 -23.98 2.15 8.24
C VAL A 29 -22.93 1.67 9.25
N LEU A 30 -21.74 1.25 8.81
CA LEU A 30 -20.64 0.83 9.67
C LEU A 30 -20.24 1.98 10.62
N ILE A 31 -20.08 3.20 10.11
CA ILE A 31 -19.76 4.38 10.93
C ILE A 31 -20.86 4.62 11.96
N LEU A 32 -22.12 4.59 11.58
CA LEU A 32 -23.22 4.78 12.50
C LEU A 32 -23.24 3.72 13.59
N LEU A 33 -23.05 2.45 13.23
CA LEU A 33 -23.01 1.33 14.17
C LEU A 33 -21.79 1.36 15.09
N SER A 34 -20.71 2.06 14.73
CA SER A 34 -19.55 2.26 15.61
C SER A 34 -19.88 3.05 16.87
N PHE A 35 -20.92 3.89 16.83
CA PHE A 35 -21.42 4.66 17.97
C PHE A 35 -22.52 3.94 18.76
N ASN A 36 -22.93 2.74 18.34
CA ASN A 36 -24.01 2.03 19.03
C ASN A 36 -23.60 1.60 20.44
N LYS A 37 -24.35 2.03 21.46
CA LYS A 37 -24.12 1.65 22.86
C LYS A 37 -24.34 0.15 23.10
N SER A 38 -25.25 -0.49 22.36
CA SER A 38 -25.48 -1.93 22.45
C SER A 38 -24.24 -2.72 22.02
N GLY A 39 -23.99 -3.86 22.64
CA GLY A 39 -22.99 -4.84 22.18
C GLY A 39 -23.47 -5.70 21.01
N LEU A 40 -24.77 -5.65 20.71
CA LEU A 40 -25.40 -6.42 19.64
C LEU A 40 -25.53 -5.57 18.37
N PRO A 41 -25.10 -6.07 17.21
CA PRO A 41 -25.17 -5.31 15.95
C PRO A 41 -26.60 -5.04 15.48
N THR A 42 -27.56 -5.85 15.93
CA THR A 42 -28.98 -5.81 15.53
C THR A 42 -29.86 -4.92 16.41
N ALA A 43 -29.36 -4.49 17.58
CA ALA A 43 -30.12 -3.68 18.54
C ALA A 43 -29.47 -2.32 18.71
N TRP A 44 -30.21 -1.25 18.41
CA TRP A 44 -29.76 0.11 18.67
C TRP A 44 -29.97 0.49 20.15
N GLY A 45 -28.89 0.68 20.87
CA GLY A 45 -28.91 1.02 22.31
C GLY A 45 -28.65 2.49 22.63
N GLY A 46 -28.66 3.37 21.64
CA GLY A 46 -28.28 4.79 21.75
C GLY A 46 -26.84 5.06 21.36
N VAL A 47 -26.44 6.35 21.39
CA VAL A 47 -25.09 6.82 20.99
C VAL A 47 -24.12 6.71 22.16
N SER A 48 -22.91 6.18 21.90
CA SER A 48 -21.85 6.09 22.90
C SER A 48 -20.46 6.01 22.23
N LEU A 49 -19.45 6.55 22.88
CA LEU A 49 -18.04 6.46 22.49
C LEU A 49 -17.29 5.33 23.21
N LYS A 50 -17.99 4.46 23.93
CA LYS A 50 -17.36 3.44 24.79
C LYS A 50 -16.41 2.51 24.02
N TRP A 51 -16.73 2.19 22.76
CA TRP A 51 -15.92 1.31 21.94
C TRP A 51 -14.60 1.94 21.51
N TYR A 52 -14.59 3.24 21.26
CA TYR A 52 -13.37 3.99 20.99
C TYR A 52 -12.46 4.05 22.24
N ALA A 53 -13.06 4.21 23.44
CA ALA A 53 -12.32 4.11 24.68
C ALA A 53 -11.78 2.69 24.93
N ALA A 54 -12.56 1.66 24.65
CA ALA A 54 -12.13 0.26 24.74
C ALA A 54 -10.95 -0.03 23.80
N LEU A 55 -11.01 0.42 22.56
CA LEU A 55 -9.93 0.27 21.59
C LEU A 55 -8.60 0.91 22.06
N ALA A 56 -8.68 2.09 22.69
CA ALA A 56 -7.50 2.80 23.20
C ALA A 56 -6.77 2.02 24.33
N HIS A 57 -7.45 1.09 24.99
CA HIS A 57 -6.89 0.24 26.05
C HIS A 57 -6.70 -1.22 25.62
N ASN A 58 -7.08 -1.57 24.39
CA ASN A 58 -6.93 -2.93 23.88
C ASN A 58 -5.49 -3.17 23.41
N THR A 59 -4.67 -3.78 24.26
CA THR A 59 -3.25 -4.03 23.98
C THR A 59 -3.02 -4.90 22.78
N ALA A 60 -3.92 -5.84 22.45
CA ALA A 60 -3.82 -6.71 21.29
C ALA A 60 -3.97 -5.91 19.98
N ILE A 61 -4.93 -4.97 19.93
CA ILE A 61 -5.14 -4.10 18.78
C ILE A 61 -3.98 -3.10 18.63
N LEU A 62 -3.54 -2.50 19.75
CA LEU A 62 -2.44 -1.54 19.72
C LEU A 62 -1.13 -2.18 19.27
N SER A 63 -0.80 -3.39 19.77
CA SER A 63 0.39 -4.11 19.32
C SER A 63 0.28 -4.55 17.86
N ALA A 64 -0.89 -4.98 17.41
CA ALA A 64 -1.12 -5.34 16.01
C ALA A 64 -0.99 -4.12 15.07
N ALA A 65 -1.48 -2.95 15.48
CA ALA A 65 -1.29 -1.71 14.75
C ALA A 65 0.19 -1.30 14.67
N LEU A 66 0.93 -1.40 15.77
CA LEU A 66 2.37 -1.14 15.80
C LEU A 66 3.13 -2.11 14.90
N ASN A 67 2.82 -3.42 14.95
CA ASN A 67 3.40 -4.43 14.09
C ASN A 67 3.17 -4.12 12.60
N THR A 68 1.93 -3.71 12.25
CA THR A 68 1.61 -3.28 10.88
C THR A 68 2.49 -2.11 10.43
N LEU A 69 2.66 -1.10 11.27
CA LEU A 69 3.52 0.05 10.95
C LEU A 69 4.98 -0.35 10.80
N ILE A 70 5.50 -1.20 11.69
CA ILE A 70 6.88 -1.70 11.60
C ILE A 70 7.08 -2.48 10.30
N VAL A 71 6.16 -3.41 9.98
CA VAL A 71 6.21 -4.18 8.73
C VAL A 71 6.14 -3.27 7.52
N ALA A 72 5.14 -2.39 7.46
CA ALA A 72 4.92 -1.52 6.32
C ALA A 72 6.10 -0.58 6.07
N LEU A 73 6.62 0.08 7.11
CA LEU A 73 7.76 0.99 6.98
C LEU A 73 9.03 0.25 6.59
N SER A 74 9.32 -0.87 7.24
CA SER A 74 10.53 -1.65 6.98
C SER A 74 10.52 -2.26 5.57
N ALA A 75 9.40 -2.90 5.17
CA ALA A 75 9.25 -3.48 3.86
C ALA A 75 9.29 -2.41 2.76
N THR A 76 8.64 -1.27 2.97
CA THR A 76 8.67 -0.13 2.04
C THR A 76 10.08 0.40 1.86
N PHE A 77 10.82 0.58 2.95
CA PHE A 77 12.22 1.05 2.88
C PHE A 77 13.07 0.09 2.05
N ILE A 78 13.01 -1.21 2.34
CA ILE A 78 13.73 -2.26 1.59
C ILE A 78 13.31 -2.24 0.11
N ALA A 79 11.99 -2.17 -0.15
CA ALA A 79 11.46 -2.14 -1.51
C ALA A 79 11.89 -0.88 -2.28
N CYS A 80 11.92 0.30 -1.64
CA CYS A 80 12.41 1.53 -2.26
C CYS A 80 13.87 1.42 -2.66
N VAL A 81 14.72 0.89 -1.78
CA VAL A 81 16.15 0.73 -2.08
C VAL A 81 16.33 -0.29 -3.20
N LEU A 82 15.87 -1.52 -3.01
CA LEU A 82 16.09 -2.61 -3.96
C LEU A 82 15.35 -2.40 -5.28
N GLY A 83 14.09 -1.94 -5.23
CA GLY A 83 13.27 -1.66 -6.41
C GLY A 83 13.83 -0.53 -7.26
N THR A 84 14.42 0.52 -6.64
CA THR A 84 15.08 1.60 -7.36
C THR A 84 16.34 1.11 -8.07
N PHE A 85 17.22 0.37 -7.37
CA PHE A 85 18.42 -0.18 -8.00
C PHE A 85 18.09 -1.19 -9.10
N LEU A 86 17.03 -1.97 -8.91
CA LEU A 86 16.56 -2.91 -9.93
C LEU A 86 16.03 -2.16 -11.17
N ALA A 87 15.24 -1.10 -10.97
CA ALA A 87 14.76 -0.23 -12.05
C ALA A 87 15.92 0.37 -12.86
N LEU A 88 16.93 0.88 -12.18
CA LEU A 88 18.15 1.43 -12.80
C LEU A 88 18.92 0.36 -13.57
N GLY A 89 19.12 -0.82 -12.96
CA GLY A 89 19.85 -1.92 -13.61
C GLY A 89 19.20 -2.38 -14.91
N ILE A 90 17.86 -2.36 -14.97
CA ILE A 90 17.10 -2.76 -16.17
C ILE A 90 17.18 -1.66 -17.23
N GLU A 91 16.92 -0.41 -16.89
CA GLU A 91 16.90 0.68 -17.87
C GLU A 91 18.29 0.98 -18.44
N LEU A 92 19.34 0.90 -17.64
CA LEU A 92 20.72 1.10 -18.13
C LEU A 92 21.22 -0.04 -19.03
N ARG A 93 20.68 -1.28 -18.88
CA ARG A 93 21.04 -2.44 -19.71
C ARG A 93 20.11 -2.67 -20.91
N ARG A 94 19.13 -1.82 -21.14
CA ARG A 94 18.09 -1.99 -22.16
C ARG A 94 18.58 -2.12 -23.61
N LYS A 95 19.88 -1.92 -23.88
CA LYS A 95 20.49 -2.09 -25.22
C LYS A 95 20.49 -3.54 -25.72
N ASP A 96 20.31 -4.57 -24.85
CA ASP A 96 20.27 -5.99 -25.21
C ASP A 96 18.82 -6.53 -25.18
N SER A 97 18.17 -6.64 -26.34
CA SER A 97 16.71 -6.78 -26.46
C SER A 97 16.09 -8.07 -25.88
N HIS A 98 16.77 -9.22 -25.88
CA HIS A 98 16.19 -10.48 -25.40
C HIS A 98 16.29 -10.68 -23.89
N LYS A 99 17.41 -10.34 -23.28
CA LYS A 99 17.59 -10.47 -21.82
C LYS A 99 16.72 -9.47 -21.05
N GLY A 100 16.45 -8.29 -21.63
CA GLY A 100 15.57 -7.29 -21.03
C GLY A 100 14.13 -7.77 -20.90
N GLN A 101 13.59 -8.47 -21.89
CA GLN A 101 12.22 -9.00 -21.89
C GLN A 101 12.02 -10.07 -20.79
N VAL A 102 12.98 -10.96 -20.60
CA VAL A 102 12.91 -12.01 -19.56
C VAL A 102 12.90 -11.36 -18.17
N VAL A 103 13.77 -10.38 -17.93
CA VAL A 103 13.81 -9.67 -16.65
C VAL A 103 12.51 -8.88 -16.41
N ASP A 104 11.94 -8.25 -17.44
CA ASP A 104 10.65 -7.56 -17.35
C ASP A 104 9.52 -8.53 -16.98
N THR A 105 9.49 -9.72 -17.58
CA THR A 105 8.48 -10.75 -17.27
C THR A 105 8.64 -11.27 -15.84
N LEU A 106 9.87 -11.53 -15.39
CA LEU A 106 10.14 -11.98 -14.02
C LEU A 106 9.76 -10.93 -12.98
N LEU A 107 9.96 -9.64 -13.29
CA LEU A 107 9.54 -8.55 -12.41
C LEU A 107 8.02 -8.41 -12.29
N MET A 108 7.30 -8.69 -13.37
CA MET A 108 5.84 -8.63 -13.35
C MET A 108 5.23 -9.84 -12.64
N ALA A 109 5.96 -10.94 -12.48
CA ALA A 109 5.45 -12.16 -11.88
C ALA A 109 4.82 -11.94 -10.48
N PRO A 110 5.45 -11.26 -9.50
CA PRO A 110 4.84 -11.00 -8.20
C PRO A 110 3.58 -10.14 -8.25
N MET A 111 3.40 -9.33 -9.31
CA MET A 111 2.22 -8.48 -9.49
C MET A 111 1.03 -9.23 -10.14
N ILE A 112 1.29 -10.36 -10.79
CA ILE A 112 0.29 -11.15 -11.54
C ILE A 112 -0.10 -12.40 -10.75
N ILE A 113 0.85 -12.98 -10.01
CA ILE A 113 0.62 -14.19 -9.21
C ILE A 113 -0.38 -13.86 -8.09
N PRO A 114 -1.41 -14.70 -7.87
CA PRO A 114 -2.30 -14.53 -6.70
C PRO A 114 -1.51 -14.51 -5.40
N ASP A 115 -1.85 -13.58 -4.50
CA ASP A 115 -1.14 -13.36 -3.23
C ASP A 115 -0.99 -14.64 -2.39
N ILE A 116 -2.01 -15.49 -2.40
CA ILE A 116 -1.98 -16.78 -1.68
C ILE A 116 -0.89 -17.72 -2.23
N VAL A 117 -0.65 -17.73 -3.52
CA VAL A 117 0.38 -18.56 -4.15
C VAL A 117 1.76 -18.05 -3.76
N LEU A 118 1.96 -16.73 -3.82
CA LEU A 118 3.19 -16.09 -3.37
C LEU A 118 3.44 -16.33 -1.88
N ALA A 119 2.40 -16.21 -1.04
CA ALA A 119 2.47 -16.44 0.39
C ALA A 119 2.93 -17.85 0.73
N ILE A 120 2.34 -18.88 0.08
CA ILE A 120 2.69 -20.29 0.29
C ILE A 120 4.12 -20.58 -0.23
N ALA A 121 4.50 -19.99 -1.36
CA ALA A 121 5.84 -20.13 -1.89
C ALA A 121 6.89 -19.56 -0.93
N LEU A 122 6.66 -18.38 -0.37
CA LEU A 122 7.53 -17.76 0.63
C LEU A 122 7.58 -18.57 1.94
N LEU A 123 6.44 -19.05 2.42
CA LEU A 123 6.37 -19.95 3.57
C LEU A 123 7.22 -21.21 3.35
N SER A 124 7.08 -21.84 2.17
CA SER A 124 7.86 -23.03 1.80
C SER A 124 9.34 -22.72 1.74
N PHE A 125 9.71 -21.55 1.22
CA PHE A 125 11.09 -21.08 1.15
C PHE A 125 11.69 -20.86 2.55
N PHE A 126 10.97 -20.21 3.47
CA PHE A 126 11.44 -20.05 4.85
C PHE A 126 11.61 -21.39 5.58
N ASN A 127 10.67 -22.33 5.37
CA ASN A 127 10.76 -23.66 5.92
C ASN A 127 11.97 -24.44 5.38
N LEU A 128 12.26 -24.33 4.08
CA LEU A 128 13.42 -24.95 3.44
C LEU A 128 14.73 -24.41 4.03
N LEU A 129 14.80 -23.11 4.28
CA LEU A 129 15.95 -22.45 4.90
C LEU A 129 16.00 -22.62 6.42
N LYS A 130 15.00 -23.26 7.03
CA LYS A 130 14.83 -23.40 8.48
C LYS A 130 14.83 -22.06 9.23
N VAL A 131 14.31 -21.02 8.58
CA VAL A 131 14.12 -19.70 9.17
C VAL A 131 12.80 -19.73 9.94
N GLY A 132 12.85 -19.43 11.23
CA GLY A 132 11.64 -19.30 12.05
C GLY A 132 10.74 -18.19 11.54
N LEU A 133 9.41 -18.38 11.65
CA LEU A 133 8.44 -17.36 11.25
C LEU A 133 8.25 -16.32 12.36
N GLY A 134 7.97 -15.08 11.97
CA GLY A 134 7.79 -13.95 12.89
C GLY A 134 7.63 -12.64 12.15
N LEU A 135 7.84 -11.53 12.83
CA LEU A 135 7.72 -10.20 12.21
C LEU A 135 8.73 -10.01 11.06
N HIS A 136 9.92 -10.56 11.19
CA HIS A 136 10.98 -10.48 10.16
C HIS A 136 10.61 -11.23 8.87
N SER A 137 9.97 -12.40 8.96
CA SER A 137 9.50 -13.13 7.77
C SER A 137 8.40 -12.38 7.05
N ILE A 138 7.48 -11.72 7.78
CA ILE A 138 6.46 -10.85 7.20
C ILE A 138 7.13 -9.66 6.48
N ILE A 139 8.10 -8.98 7.12
CA ILE A 139 8.83 -7.85 6.52
C ILE A 139 9.50 -8.26 5.21
N ILE A 140 10.21 -9.40 5.19
CA ILE A 140 10.88 -9.91 4.00
C ILE A 140 9.85 -10.24 2.90
N SER A 141 8.76 -10.91 3.26
CA SER A 141 7.69 -11.29 2.32
C SER A 141 7.03 -10.08 1.68
N HIS A 142 6.69 -9.06 2.49
CA HIS A 142 6.15 -7.80 1.99
C HIS A 142 7.16 -7.04 1.14
N ALA A 143 8.44 -7.06 1.49
CA ALA A 143 9.49 -6.45 0.68
C ALA A 143 9.60 -7.12 -0.69
N VAL A 144 9.62 -8.46 -0.76
CA VAL A 144 9.67 -9.22 -2.03
C VAL A 144 8.49 -8.85 -2.93
N PHE A 145 7.28 -8.80 -2.39
CA PHE A 145 6.08 -8.37 -3.12
C PHE A 145 6.21 -6.92 -3.62
N ASN A 146 6.60 -6.00 -2.75
CA ASN A 146 6.63 -4.57 -3.01
C ASN A 146 7.76 -4.11 -3.93
N ILE A 147 8.89 -4.84 -4.02
CA ILE A 147 10.02 -4.50 -4.91
C ILE A 147 9.55 -4.35 -6.36
N ALA A 148 8.66 -5.24 -6.82
CA ALA A 148 8.11 -5.19 -8.18
C ALA A 148 7.33 -3.90 -8.44
N PHE A 149 6.48 -3.49 -7.51
CA PHE A 149 5.69 -2.25 -7.63
C PHE A 149 6.56 -1.00 -7.62
N VAL A 150 7.49 -0.89 -6.68
CA VAL A 150 8.42 0.24 -6.62
C VAL A 150 9.25 0.31 -7.91
N CYS A 151 9.79 -0.83 -8.36
CA CYS A 151 10.56 -0.90 -9.60
C CYS A 151 9.73 -0.41 -10.80
N ALA A 152 8.48 -0.86 -10.93
CA ALA A 152 7.60 -0.45 -12.02
C ALA A 152 7.33 1.06 -12.02
N VAL A 153 7.07 1.65 -10.85
CA VAL A 153 6.82 3.10 -10.70
C VAL A 153 8.07 3.92 -11.02
N VAL A 154 9.23 3.53 -10.49
CA VAL A 154 10.51 4.22 -10.73
C VAL A 154 10.89 4.12 -12.21
N ARG A 155 10.69 2.98 -12.87
CA ARG A 155 10.93 2.82 -14.31
C ARG A 155 10.10 3.76 -15.17
N THR A 156 8.87 4.07 -14.76
CA THR A 156 8.06 5.06 -15.49
C THR A 156 8.72 6.43 -15.51
N ARG A 157 9.41 6.83 -14.45
CA ARG A 157 10.21 8.06 -14.41
C ARG A 157 11.47 7.96 -15.26
N LEU A 158 12.17 6.84 -15.21
CA LEU A 158 13.39 6.61 -15.97
C LEU A 158 13.16 6.59 -17.49
N LYS A 159 11.99 6.16 -17.95
CA LYS A 159 11.63 6.20 -19.39
C LYS A 159 11.57 7.62 -19.96
N HIS A 160 11.32 8.62 -19.14
CA HIS A 160 11.26 10.03 -19.53
C HIS A 160 12.52 10.79 -19.14
N PHE A 161 13.56 10.10 -18.66
CA PHE A 161 14.82 10.71 -18.27
C PHE A 161 15.73 10.88 -19.47
N ASP A 162 16.32 12.09 -19.60
CA ASP A 162 17.34 12.36 -20.62
C ASP A 162 18.70 11.85 -20.16
N TYR A 163 19.14 10.75 -20.73
CA TYR A 163 20.41 10.10 -20.37
C TYR A 163 21.63 10.91 -20.79
N SER A 164 21.52 11.88 -21.70
CA SER A 164 22.63 12.78 -22.08
C SER A 164 23.15 13.57 -20.87
N ILE A 165 22.33 13.86 -19.89
CA ILE A 165 22.69 14.53 -18.65
C ILE A 165 23.69 13.68 -17.83
N LEU A 166 23.57 12.34 -17.87
CA LEU A 166 24.51 11.44 -17.19
C LEU A 166 25.86 11.44 -17.92
N GLU A 167 25.83 11.38 -19.25
CA GLU A 167 27.03 11.42 -20.09
C GLU A 167 27.78 12.74 -19.88
N ALA A 168 27.09 13.87 -19.94
CA ALA A 168 27.66 15.19 -19.67
C ALA A 168 28.28 15.31 -18.26
N SER A 169 27.62 14.71 -17.24
CA SER A 169 28.17 14.70 -15.87
C SER A 169 29.50 13.94 -15.79
N ILE A 170 29.59 12.80 -16.49
CA ILE A 170 30.80 11.96 -16.52
C ILE A 170 31.90 12.67 -17.31
N ASP A 171 31.58 13.30 -18.43
CA ASP A 171 32.52 14.06 -19.27
C ASP A 171 33.13 15.24 -18.51
N LEU A 172 32.39 15.83 -17.58
CA LEU A 172 32.86 16.85 -16.64
C LEU A 172 33.72 16.27 -15.50
N GLY A 173 34.06 14.98 -15.51
CA GLY A 173 34.93 14.33 -14.55
C GLY A 173 34.21 13.86 -13.25
N ALA A 174 32.88 13.88 -13.20
CA ALA A 174 32.17 13.37 -12.02
C ALA A 174 32.28 11.84 -11.94
N SER A 175 32.51 11.32 -10.73
CA SER A 175 32.43 9.89 -10.48
C SER A 175 30.99 9.39 -10.61
N TRP A 176 30.81 8.10 -10.92
CA TRP A 176 29.47 7.48 -10.99
C TRP A 176 28.62 7.73 -9.73
N PHE A 177 29.22 7.63 -8.53
CA PHE A 177 28.52 7.91 -7.29
C PHE A 177 28.06 9.37 -7.17
N THR A 178 28.88 10.31 -7.62
CA THR A 178 28.53 11.74 -7.64
C THR A 178 27.40 12.00 -8.62
N THR A 179 27.46 11.44 -9.82
CA THR A 179 26.43 11.52 -10.86
C THR A 179 25.12 10.91 -10.35
N PHE A 180 25.16 9.72 -9.74
CA PHE A 180 23.97 9.11 -9.15
C PHE A 180 23.34 10.00 -8.08
N ARG A 181 24.13 10.47 -7.11
CA ARG A 181 23.61 11.19 -5.94
C ARG A 181 23.15 12.61 -6.29
N ARG A 182 23.87 13.32 -7.18
CA ARG A 182 23.63 14.74 -7.46
C ARG A 182 22.79 15.00 -8.70
N VAL A 183 22.75 14.08 -9.63
CA VAL A 183 22.04 14.23 -10.91
C VAL A 183 20.85 13.28 -10.98
N LEU A 184 21.09 11.98 -10.93
CA LEU A 184 20.06 10.98 -11.19
C LEU A 184 19.04 10.88 -10.05
N LEU A 185 19.51 10.69 -8.82
CA LEU A 185 18.63 10.48 -7.65
C LEU A 185 17.64 11.64 -7.43
N PRO A 186 18.02 12.92 -7.49
CA PRO A 186 17.07 14.02 -7.35
C PRO A 186 15.95 14.00 -8.40
N VAL A 187 16.28 13.64 -9.64
CA VAL A 187 15.30 13.60 -10.74
C VAL A 187 14.32 12.44 -10.61
N ILE A 188 14.80 11.27 -10.17
CA ILE A 188 13.94 10.10 -9.98
C ILE A 188 13.25 10.05 -8.61
N PHE A 189 13.71 10.86 -7.64
CA PHE A 189 13.21 10.85 -6.27
C PHE A 189 11.69 10.98 -6.14
N PRO A 190 10.98 11.83 -6.93
CA PRO A 190 9.52 11.84 -6.90
C PRO A 190 8.89 10.49 -7.30
N GLY A 191 9.54 9.75 -8.20
CA GLY A 191 9.14 8.38 -8.57
C GLY A 191 9.40 7.39 -7.44
N VAL A 192 10.54 7.48 -6.76
CA VAL A 192 10.86 6.65 -5.60
C VAL A 192 9.86 6.91 -4.47
N LEU A 193 9.54 8.17 -4.22
CA LEU A 193 8.55 8.55 -3.20
C LEU A 193 7.16 8.00 -3.55
N ALA A 194 6.73 8.14 -4.81
CA ALA A 194 5.43 7.62 -5.26
C ALA A 194 5.37 6.08 -5.16
N GLY A 195 6.45 5.38 -5.57
CA GLY A 195 6.57 3.92 -5.40
C GLY A 195 6.58 3.50 -3.94
N GLY A 196 7.25 4.27 -3.08
CA GLY A 196 7.26 4.05 -1.63
C GLY A 196 5.89 4.24 -1.00
N LEU A 197 5.14 5.28 -1.35
CA LEU A 197 3.78 5.48 -0.85
C LEU A 197 2.84 4.35 -1.29
N LEU A 198 2.95 3.90 -2.54
CA LEU A 198 2.21 2.75 -3.03
C LEU A 198 2.57 1.48 -2.24
N SER A 199 3.85 1.19 -2.09
CA SER A 199 4.37 0.05 -1.32
C SER A 199 3.89 0.07 0.12
N PHE A 200 3.93 1.23 0.77
CA PHE A 200 3.43 1.40 2.14
C PHE A 200 1.94 1.09 2.23
N THR A 201 1.14 1.63 1.33
CA THR A 201 -0.31 1.40 1.31
C THR A 201 -0.62 -0.09 1.11
N LEU A 202 0.02 -0.73 0.12
CA LEU A 202 -0.14 -2.17 -0.13
C LEU A 202 0.26 -3.01 1.08
N SER A 203 1.34 -2.64 1.77
CA SER A 203 1.82 -3.37 2.94
C SER A 203 0.93 -3.21 4.17
N VAL A 204 0.28 -2.06 4.35
CA VAL A 204 -0.65 -1.83 5.47
C VAL A 204 -1.90 -2.70 5.36
N ASP A 205 -2.40 -2.89 4.15
CA ASP A 205 -3.65 -3.64 3.90
C ASP A 205 -3.41 -5.14 3.66
N GLU A 206 -2.13 -5.56 3.53
CA GLU A 206 -1.80 -6.93 3.18
C GLU A 206 -2.10 -7.89 4.35
N PHE A 207 -3.02 -8.82 4.08
CA PHE A 207 -3.45 -9.82 5.03
C PHE A 207 -2.90 -11.21 4.71
N ILE A 208 -2.96 -11.64 3.45
CA ILE A 208 -2.72 -13.03 3.06
C ILE A 208 -1.26 -13.40 3.25
N ILE A 209 -0.36 -12.58 2.75
CA ILE A 209 1.09 -12.80 2.86
C ILE A 209 1.50 -12.76 4.34
N ALA A 210 0.98 -11.79 5.11
CA ALA A 210 1.24 -11.70 6.54
C ALA A 210 0.73 -12.94 7.28
N PHE A 211 -0.49 -13.40 7.01
CA PHE A 211 -1.11 -14.53 7.68
C PHE A 211 -0.32 -15.84 7.53
N PHE A 212 0.14 -16.15 6.31
CA PHE A 212 0.90 -17.36 6.04
C PHE A 212 2.34 -17.31 6.56
N ASN A 213 2.94 -16.12 6.64
CA ASN A 213 4.34 -15.94 7.01
C ASN A 213 4.54 -15.39 8.43
N SER A 214 3.45 -15.30 9.23
CA SER A 214 3.54 -14.91 10.64
C SER A 214 4.01 -16.06 11.51
N GLY A 215 4.69 -15.71 12.60
CA GLY A 215 4.99 -16.64 13.68
C GLY A 215 3.77 -16.89 14.58
N SER A 216 3.92 -17.81 15.54
CA SER A 216 2.89 -18.09 16.52
C SER A 216 2.73 -16.94 17.53
N GLY A 217 1.48 -16.64 17.91
CA GLY A 217 1.14 -15.67 18.96
C GLY A 217 1.05 -14.22 18.47
N GLN A 218 0.81 -13.30 19.42
CA GLN A 218 0.53 -11.89 19.13
C GLN A 218 1.76 -11.09 18.68
N ALA A 219 2.97 -11.57 18.93
CA ALA A 219 4.21 -10.85 18.63
C ALA A 219 4.39 -10.52 17.14
N SER A 220 3.76 -11.28 16.23
CA SER A 220 3.82 -11.07 14.79
C SER A 220 2.44 -10.85 14.15
N THR A 221 1.40 -10.66 14.95
CA THR A 221 0.06 -10.38 14.44
C THR A 221 0.00 -8.95 13.92
N THR A 222 -0.44 -8.77 12.66
CA THR A 222 -0.69 -7.47 12.04
C THR A 222 -2.15 -7.04 12.26
N LEU A 223 -2.46 -5.76 12.03
CA LEU A 223 -3.82 -5.24 12.22
C LEU A 223 -4.87 -5.92 11.31
N PRO A 224 -4.61 -6.18 10.02
CA PRO A 224 -5.52 -6.96 9.18
C PRO A 224 -5.77 -8.38 9.73
N MET A 225 -4.74 -9.04 10.27
CA MET A 225 -4.89 -10.36 10.89
C MET A 225 -5.75 -10.28 12.17
N GLN A 226 -5.54 -9.26 13.00
CA GLN A 226 -6.32 -9.03 14.21
C GLN A 226 -7.79 -8.75 13.89
N ILE A 227 -8.06 -7.91 12.89
CA ILE A 227 -9.43 -7.64 12.41
C ILE A 227 -10.09 -8.94 11.92
N TYR A 228 -9.39 -9.73 11.13
CA TYR A 228 -9.90 -11.02 10.64
C TYR A 228 -10.22 -11.97 11.80
N ALA A 229 -9.35 -12.08 12.81
CA ALA A 229 -9.58 -12.88 13.98
C ALA A 229 -10.84 -12.44 14.75
N MET A 230 -11.08 -11.13 14.88
CA MET A 230 -12.27 -10.59 15.53
C MET A 230 -13.54 -10.88 14.73
N ILE A 231 -13.53 -10.71 13.40
CA ILE A 231 -14.70 -10.93 12.53
C ILE A 231 -15.17 -12.39 12.56
N ARG A 232 -14.26 -13.35 12.71
CA ARG A 232 -14.60 -14.78 12.79
C ARG A 232 -15.58 -15.13 13.90
N PHE A 233 -15.63 -14.35 14.97
CA PHE A 233 -16.54 -14.53 16.11
C PHE A 233 -17.80 -13.66 16.01
N GLY A 234 -17.97 -12.94 14.92
CA GLY A 234 -19.10 -12.05 14.64
C GLY A 234 -18.70 -10.58 14.63
N VAL A 235 -19.45 -9.79 13.86
CA VAL A 235 -19.22 -8.36 13.75
C VAL A 235 -19.75 -7.66 15.00
N THR A 236 -18.86 -7.06 15.77
CA THR A 236 -19.22 -6.29 16.97
C THR A 236 -19.11 -4.78 16.71
N PRO A 237 -19.76 -3.92 17.48
CA PRO A 237 -19.56 -2.47 17.36
C PRO A 237 -18.12 -2.01 17.61
N GLU A 238 -17.32 -2.80 18.34
CA GLU A 238 -15.87 -2.56 18.50
C GLU A 238 -15.13 -2.67 17.16
N ILE A 239 -15.46 -3.68 16.34
CA ILE A 239 -14.90 -3.82 14.98
C ILE A 239 -15.32 -2.66 14.11
N ASN A 240 -16.58 -2.21 14.21
CA ASN A 240 -17.05 -1.04 13.45
C ASN A 240 -16.31 0.24 13.88
N ALA A 241 -16.03 0.41 15.18
CA ALA A 241 -15.24 1.54 15.69
C ALA A 241 -13.78 1.48 15.17
N LEU A 242 -13.16 0.29 15.17
CA LEU A 242 -11.82 0.10 14.64
C LEU A 242 -11.76 0.41 13.15
N ALA A 243 -12.69 -0.12 12.35
CA ALA A 243 -12.75 0.15 10.91
C ALA A 243 -12.98 1.64 10.62
N THR A 244 -13.83 2.31 11.44
CA THR A 244 -14.05 3.76 11.33
C THR A 244 -12.77 4.55 11.61
N LEU A 245 -11.99 4.18 12.63
CA LEU A 245 -10.69 4.82 12.92
C LEU A 245 -9.68 4.63 11.79
N VAL A 246 -9.53 3.41 11.29
CA VAL A 246 -8.62 3.11 10.17
C VAL A 246 -9.00 3.93 8.95
N MET A 247 -10.30 4.00 8.63
CA MET A 247 -10.79 4.80 7.50
C MET A 247 -10.54 6.30 7.72
N LEU A 248 -10.75 6.82 8.93
CA LEU A 248 -10.49 8.22 9.25
C LEU A 248 -9.00 8.56 9.06
N VAL A 249 -8.10 7.69 9.52
CA VAL A 249 -6.65 7.84 9.33
C VAL A 249 -6.31 7.83 7.84
N SER A 250 -6.85 6.91 7.06
CA SER A 250 -6.60 6.81 5.62
C SER A 250 -7.10 8.05 4.87
N ILE A 251 -8.31 8.53 5.16
CA ILE A 251 -8.86 9.74 4.54
C ILE A 251 -8.04 10.97 4.91
N THR A 252 -7.66 11.12 6.18
CA THR A 252 -6.86 12.28 6.63
C THR A 252 -5.47 12.28 6.00
N ALA A 253 -4.83 11.12 5.88
CA ALA A 253 -3.55 10.97 5.19
C ALA A 253 -3.65 11.33 3.71
N LEU A 254 -4.72 10.87 3.02
CA LEU A 254 -4.98 11.21 1.62
C LEU A 254 -5.17 12.72 1.43
N LEU A 255 -6.00 13.34 2.26
CA LEU A 255 -6.26 14.79 2.19
C LEU A 255 -5.01 15.61 2.49
N ALA A 256 -4.19 15.19 3.46
CA ALA A 256 -2.92 15.82 3.76
C ALA A 256 -1.94 15.71 2.56
N SER A 257 -1.83 14.53 1.96
CA SER A 257 -1.01 14.31 0.75
C SER A 257 -1.44 15.21 -0.42
N GLN A 258 -2.74 15.33 -0.66
CA GLN A 258 -3.25 16.21 -1.73
C GLN A 258 -2.96 17.69 -1.49
N ARG A 259 -2.97 18.15 -0.24
CA ARG A 259 -2.64 19.53 0.11
C ARG A 259 -1.15 19.82 -0.09
N LEU A 260 -0.29 18.88 0.26
CA LEU A 260 1.17 19.00 0.09
C LEU A 260 1.57 18.99 -1.40
N ASN A 261 0.84 18.27 -2.25
CA ASN A 261 1.11 18.16 -3.69
C ASN A 261 0.52 19.32 -4.53
N LYS A 262 -0.21 20.26 -3.93
CA LYS A 262 -0.57 21.50 -4.60
C LYS A 262 0.67 22.41 -4.67
N ALA A 263 1.58 22.14 -5.64
CA ALA A 263 2.62 23.08 -6.02
C ALA A 263 2.01 24.43 -6.37
N PRO A 264 2.66 25.57 -6.02
CA PRO A 264 2.18 26.88 -6.43
C PRO A 264 2.06 26.89 -7.97
N ARG A 265 0.87 27.20 -8.50
CA ARG A 265 0.69 27.48 -9.92
C ARG A 265 1.57 28.69 -10.21
N THR A 266 2.68 28.48 -10.89
CA THR A 266 3.42 29.57 -11.52
C THR A 266 2.46 30.19 -12.54
N HIS A 267 2.01 31.41 -12.26
CA HIS A 267 1.31 32.23 -13.21
C HIS A 267 2.28 32.53 -14.35
N GLU A 268 2.09 31.89 -15.51
CA GLU A 268 2.53 32.39 -16.80
C GLU A 268 1.52 33.42 -17.30
#